data_911ff43e5f41c5ea54f13b45b966bf12
#
_entry.id   911ff43e5f41c5ea54f13b45b966bf12
#
_cell.length_a   1.000
_cell.length_b   1.000
_cell.length_c   1.000
_cell.angle_alpha   90.00
_cell.angle_beta   90.00
_cell.angle_gamma   90.00
#
_symmetry.space_group_name_H-M   'P 1'
#
loop_
_entity.id
_entity.type
_entity.pdbx_description
1 polymer ?
#
loop_
_entity_poly.entity_id
_entity_poly.type
_entity_poly.pdbx_seq_one_letter_code
_entity_poly.pdbx_strand_id
1 'polypeptide(L)'
;VQQLVLSPITRGLFSKAVMSSGGGVSQMLTAKPAAAHYPFWKQVMETAGCSTLAEFRALAPAQLFAAWDAVRTQPQFKGLGCEPVVDGRFQVKTGPETLAADEQHHIPYLIGFTSEDIVPPYLYQMAQDWCARNADSYGWFFDRQLPGDDRGAWHSSDLWYWFGTLAHCWRPFTEKDTALSAQMVDYLTNFAKTGDPN
;
A
#
# COMPACT_ATOMS: atom_id res chain seq x y z
N VAL A 1 -4.30 -0.25 -1.84
CA VAL A 1 -5.16 -1.45 -1.98
C VAL A 1 -5.94 -1.71 -0.70
N GLN A 2 -5.31 -1.77 0.49
CA GLN A 2 -5.99 -2.06 1.77
C GLN A 2 -7.28 -1.24 1.96
N GLN A 3 -7.24 0.07 1.76
CA GLN A 3 -8.43 0.91 1.97
C GLN A 3 -9.57 0.61 0.97
N LEU A 4 -9.21 0.16 -0.24
CA LEU A 4 -10.20 -0.24 -1.23
C LEU A 4 -10.92 -1.54 -0.83
N VAL A 5 -10.19 -2.52 -0.29
CA VAL A 5 -10.81 -3.80 0.11
C VAL A 5 -11.58 -3.73 1.44
N LEU A 6 -11.42 -2.62 2.18
CA LEU A 6 -12.15 -2.36 3.41
C LEU A 6 -13.36 -1.42 3.21
N SER A 7 -13.46 -0.75 2.06
CA SER A 7 -14.50 0.24 1.79
C SER A 7 -15.78 -0.41 1.26
N PRO A 8 -16.96 -0.13 1.85
CA PRO A 8 -18.23 -0.69 1.37
C PRO A 8 -18.63 -0.19 -0.03
N ILE A 9 -18.19 1.02 -0.42
CA ILE A 9 -18.59 1.61 -1.70
C ILE A 9 -17.77 1.11 -2.90
N THR A 10 -16.74 0.31 -2.66
CA THR A 10 -15.92 -0.29 -3.72
C THR A 10 -16.30 -1.75 -4.01
N ARG A 11 -17.31 -2.28 -3.32
CA ARG A 11 -17.80 -3.65 -3.57
C ARG A 11 -18.23 -3.80 -5.03
N GLY A 12 -17.75 -4.87 -5.68
CA GLY A 12 -18.06 -5.17 -7.07
C GLY A 12 -17.29 -4.35 -8.12
N LEU A 13 -16.42 -3.41 -7.71
CA LEU A 13 -15.57 -2.66 -8.66
C LEU A 13 -14.35 -3.44 -9.11
N PHE A 14 -13.95 -4.44 -8.37
CA PHE A 14 -12.86 -5.37 -8.69
C PHE A 14 -13.14 -6.74 -8.08
N SER A 15 -12.57 -7.78 -8.67
CA SER A 15 -12.83 -9.18 -8.30
C SER A 15 -11.64 -9.87 -7.63
N LYS A 16 -10.47 -9.22 -7.59
CA LYS A 16 -9.23 -9.74 -7.01
C LYS A 16 -8.37 -8.60 -6.53
N ALA A 17 -7.46 -8.86 -5.60
CA ALA A 17 -6.54 -7.83 -5.12
C ALA A 17 -5.13 -8.37 -4.89
N VAL A 18 -4.13 -7.60 -5.31
CA VAL A 18 -2.70 -7.86 -5.02
C VAL A 18 -2.20 -6.79 -4.05
N MET A 19 -1.57 -7.22 -2.96
CA MET A 19 -1.04 -6.33 -1.92
C MET A 19 0.44 -6.64 -1.69
N SER A 20 1.32 -5.78 -2.18
CA SER A 20 2.76 -5.91 -2.04
C SER A 20 3.28 -4.99 -0.94
N SER A 21 4.08 -5.54 -0.03
CA SER A 21 4.76 -4.83 1.08
C SER A 21 3.84 -3.99 1.96
N GLY A 22 2.61 -4.44 2.11
CA GLY A 22 1.55 -3.76 2.86
C GLY A 22 0.21 -4.38 2.52
N GLY A 23 -0.85 -3.84 3.07
CA GLY A 23 -2.16 -4.47 2.97
C GLY A 23 -2.42 -5.31 4.22
N GLY A 24 -3.42 -6.17 4.16
CA GLY A 24 -3.94 -6.70 5.41
C GLY A 24 -4.41 -5.55 6.31
N VAL A 25 -4.40 -5.71 7.62
CA VAL A 25 -4.67 -4.60 8.53
C VAL A 25 -3.41 -4.20 9.25
N SER A 26 -2.69 -3.27 8.66
CA SER A 26 -1.52 -2.67 9.25
C SER A 26 -1.91 -1.59 10.24
N GLN A 27 -1.39 -1.64 11.46
CA GLN A 27 -1.52 -0.53 12.42
C GLN A 27 -0.86 0.75 11.91
N MET A 28 0.17 0.64 11.07
CA MET A 28 0.83 1.78 10.42
C MET A 28 -0.09 2.54 9.46
N LEU A 29 -1.13 1.88 8.94
CA LEU A 29 -2.10 2.43 8.00
C LEU A 29 -3.51 2.49 8.60
N THR A 30 -3.64 2.42 9.92
CA THR A 30 -4.94 2.53 10.58
C THR A 30 -5.50 3.93 10.39
N ALA A 31 -6.64 4.01 9.72
CA ALA A 31 -7.35 5.25 9.49
C ALA A 31 -7.82 5.86 10.83
N LYS A 32 -7.62 7.16 10.97
CA LYS A 32 -8.14 7.96 12.09
C LYS A 32 -9.44 8.64 11.67
N PRO A 33 -10.28 9.08 12.63
CA PRO A 33 -11.44 9.92 12.30
C PRO A 33 -11.01 11.16 11.49
N ALA A 34 -11.73 11.49 10.43
CA ALA A 34 -11.41 12.64 9.57
C ALA A 34 -11.27 13.95 10.38
N ALA A 35 -12.07 14.11 11.44
CA ALA A 35 -12.01 15.27 12.33
C ALA A 35 -10.64 15.45 13.02
N ALA A 36 -9.89 14.38 13.23
CA ALA A 36 -8.54 14.46 13.81
C ALA A 36 -7.53 15.17 12.89
N HIS A 37 -7.81 15.19 11.58
CA HIS A 37 -6.94 15.82 10.57
C HIS A 37 -7.33 17.26 10.25
N TYR A 38 -8.53 17.73 10.62
CA TYR A 38 -8.99 19.08 10.29
C TYR A 38 -8.07 20.20 10.80
N PRO A 39 -7.56 20.18 12.05
CA PRO A 39 -6.66 21.22 12.52
C PRO A 39 -5.36 21.30 11.71
N PHE A 40 -4.81 20.16 11.34
CA PHE A 40 -3.61 20.09 10.48
C PHE A 40 -3.86 20.73 9.12
N TRP A 41 -4.88 20.30 8.40
CA TRP A 41 -5.17 20.79 7.05
C TRP A 41 -5.62 22.26 7.05
N LYS A 42 -6.32 22.69 8.11
CA LYS A 42 -6.64 24.12 8.31
C LYS A 42 -5.36 24.94 8.43
N GLN A 43 -4.39 24.50 9.23
CA GLN A 43 -3.11 25.18 9.37
C GLN A 43 -2.31 25.20 8.06
N VAL A 44 -2.35 24.11 7.28
CA VAL A 44 -1.71 24.08 5.94
C VAL A 44 -2.34 25.13 5.00
N MET A 45 -3.67 25.22 4.98
CA MET A 45 -4.39 26.23 4.18
C MET A 45 -4.00 27.66 4.60
N GLU A 46 -3.98 27.94 5.90
CA GLU A 46 -3.58 29.24 6.47
C GLU A 46 -2.13 29.58 6.13
N THR A 47 -1.21 28.60 6.26
CA THR A 47 0.21 28.77 5.91
C THR A 47 0.40 29.04 4.41
N ALA A 48 -0.44 28.46 3.56
CA ALA A 48 -0.46 28.73 2.13
C ALA A 48 -1.16 30.05 1.74
N GLY A 49 -1.72 30.80 2.71
CA GLY A 49 -2.45 32.02 2.47
C GLY A 49 -3.84 31.82 1.84
N CYS A 50 -4.41 30.63 1.95
CA CYS A 50 -5.72 30.29 1.39
C CYS A 50 -6.83 30.41 2.42
N SER A 51 -7.91 31.11 2.06
CA SER A 51 -9.11 31.27 2.87
C SER A 51 -10.22 30.30 2.48
N THR A 52 -10.17 29.77 1.28
CA THR A 52 -11.17 28.85 0.72
C THR A 52 -10.56 27.58 0.18
N LEU A 53 -11.35 26.51 0.12
CA LEU A 53 -10.93 25.25 -0.49
C LEU A 53 -10.67 25.39 -2.00
N ALA A 54 -11.35 26.33 -2.67
CA ALA A 54 -11.12 26.62 -4.09
C ALA A 54 -9.73 27.21 -4.31
N GLU A 55 -9.33 28.20 -3.51
CA GLU A 55 -7.96 28.77 -3.55
C GLU A 55 -6.92 27.70 -3.25
N PHE A 56 -7.16 26.85 -2.23
CA PHE A 56 -6.26 25.78 -1.86
C PHE A 56 -6.07 24.74 -2.98
N ARG A 57 -7.14 24.39 -3.68
CA ARG A 57 -7.08 23.49 -4.85
C ARG A 57 -6.40 24.11 -6.07
N ALA A 58 -6.35 25.42 -6.15
CA ALA A 58 -5.70 26.15 -7.25
C ALA A 58 -4.19 26.37 -7.02
N LEU A 59 -3.66 26.01 -5.87
CA LEU A 59 -2.23 26.15 -5.59
C LEU A 59 -1.39 25.35 -6.57
N ALA A 60 -0.26 25.91 -6.96
CA ALA A 60 0.78 25.13 -7.63
C ALA A 60 1.33 24.05 -6.65
N PRO A 61 1.71 22.86 -7.14
CA PRO A 61 2.22 21.78 -6.29
C PRO A 61 3.36 22.19 -5.35
N ALA A 62 4.27 23.04 -5.82
CA ALA A 62 5.38 23.53 -5.00
C ALA A 62 4.93 24.39 -3.81
N GLN A 63 3.89 25.22 -3.99
CA GLN A 63 3.33 26.05 -2.92
C GLN A 63 2.61 25.17 -1.87
N LEU A 64 1.81 24.21 -2.33
CA LEU A 64 1.16 23.24 -1.46
C LEU A 64 2.19 22.45 -0.64
N PHE A 65 3.24 21.96 -1.30
CA PHE A 65 4.28 21.17 -0.65
C PHE A 65 5.06 21.98 0.40
N ALA A 66 5.40 23.25 0.10
CA ALA A 66 6.07 24.14 1.04
C ALA A 66 5.21 24.41 2.29
N ALA A 67 3.93 24.70 2.12
CA ALA A 67 3.01 24.90 3.24
C ALA A 67 2.82 23.64 4.07
N TRP A 68 2.63 22.49 3.43
CA TRP A 68 2.51 21.19 4.09
C TRP A 68 3.77 20.83 4.87
N ASP A 69 4.97 21.02 4.29
CA ASP A 69 6.25 20.71 4.93
C ASP A 69 6.49 21.60 6.16
N ALA A 70 6.15 22.88 6.09
CA ALA A 70 6.25 23.79 7.22
C ALA A 70 5.33 23.40 8.39
N VAL A 71 4.17 22.80 8.12
CA VAL A 71 3.19 22.44 9.15
C VAL A 71 3.49 21.05 9.73
N ARG A 72 3.82 20.04 8.91
CA ARG A 72 4.03 18.66 9.36
C ARG A 72 5.21 18.50 10.33
N THR A 73 6.15 19.46 10.33
CA THR A 73 7.31 19.46 11.23
C THR A 73 6.99 19.99 12.62
N GLN A 74 5.81 20.61 12.81
CA GLN A 74 5.40 21.16 14.08
C GLN A 74 5.01 20.05 15.08
N PRO A 75 5.44 20.13 16.35
CA PRO A 75 5.24 19.03 17.32
C PRO A 75 3.78 18.61 17.53
N GLN A 76 2.83 19.57 17.50
CA GLN A 76 1.41 19.31 17.69
C GLN A 76 0.75 18.55 16.53
N PHE A 77 1.42 18.50 15.37
CA PHE A 77 0.94 17.82 14.17
C PHE A 77 1.73 16.55 13.82
N LYS A 78 2.61 16.13 14.70
CA LYS A 78 3.42 14.91 14.50
C LYS A 78 2.52 13.68 14.28
N GLY A 79 2.74 12.98 13.17
CA GLY A 79 1.94 11.80 12.78
C GLY A 79 0.57 12.14 12.21
N LEU A 80 0.37 13.38 11.74
CA LEU A 80 -0.76 13.80 10.92
C LEU A 80 -0.27 14.19 9.52
N GLY A 81 -1.07 13.94 8.51
CA GLY A 81 -0.72 14.23 7.11
C GLY A 81 -1.68 13.59 6.12
N CYS A 82 -1.12 12.86 5.17
CA CYS A 82 -1.87 12.23 4.07
C CYS A 82 -2.30 10.79 4.39
N GLU A 83 -2.55 10.45 5.63
CA GLU A 83 -3.04 9.14 6.03
C GLU A 83 -4.49 8.94 5.61
N PRO A 84 -4.91 7.66 5.46
CA PRO A 84 -6.33 7.32 5.32
C PRO A 84 -7.15 7.80 6.52
N VAL A 85 -8.39 8.19 6.27
CA VAL A 85 -9.31 8.67 7.32
C VAL A 85 -10.62 7.89 7.33
N VAL A 86 -11.19 7.72 8.50
CA VAL A 86 -12.58 7.28 8.65
C VAL A 86 -13.46 8.51 8.43
N ASP A 87 -14.11 8.58 7.27
CA ASP A 87 -14.95 9.70 6.83
C ASP A 87 -16.45 9.39 6.88
N GLY A 88 -16.81 8.16 7.26
CA GLY A 88 -18.18 7.67 7.32
C GLY A 88 -18.81 7.38 5.95
N ARG A 89 -18.07 7.51 4.85
CA ARG A 89 -18.53 7.26 3.49
C ARG A 89 -17.65 6.27 2.74
N PHE A 90 -16.42 6.66 2.44
CA PHE A 90 -15.45 5.77 1.80
C PHE A 90 -14.94 4.75 2.81
N GLN A 91 -14.55 5.19 3.97
CA GLN A 91 -14.17 4.35 5.08
C GLN A 91 -15.07 4.60 6.29
N VAL A 92 -15.92 3.62 6.58
CA VAL A 92 -16.96 3.73 7.63
C VAL A 92 -16.41 3.36 9.01
N LYS A 93 -15.46 2.42 9.05
CA LYS A 93 -14.80 1.88 10.24
C LYS A 93 -13.28 1.88 10.04
N THR A 94 -12.55 1.76 11.12
CA THR A 94 -11.12 1.44 11.03
C THR A 94 -10.90 0.05 10.41
N GLY A 95 -9.70 -0.22 9.92
CA GLY A 95 -9.37 -1.53 9.38
C GLY A 95 -9.57 -2.67 10.39
N PRO A 96 -9.06 -2.55 11.64
CA PRO A 96 -9.30 -3.55 12.69
C PRO A 96 -10.78 -3.80 12.98
N GLU A 97 -11.60 -2.75 13.05
CA GLU A 97 -13.05 -2.88 13.27
C GLU A 97 -13.76 -3.57 12.10
N THR A 98 -13.37 -3.25 10.86
CA THR A 98 -13.90 -3.89 9.66
C THR A 98 -13.60 -5.38 9.65
N LEU A 99 -12.36 -5.78 9.98
CA LEU A 99 -11.99 -7.19 10.07
C LEU A 99 -12.64 -7.92 11.23
N ALA A 100 -12.79 -7.27 12.39
CA ALA A 100 -13.47 -7.88 13.53
C ALA A 100 -14.95 -8.16 13.24
N ALA A 101 -15.55 -7.35 12.35
CA ALA A 101 -16.92 -7.53 11.87
C ALA A 101 -17.04 -8.42 10.63
N ASP A 102 -15.93 -8.93 10.08
CA ASP A 102 -15.86 -9.72 8.83
C ASP A 102 -16.50 -8.99 7.63
N GLU A 103 -16.29 -7.67 7.55
CA GLU A 103 -16.90 -6.80 6.52
C GLU A 103 -15.93 -6.43 5.38
N GLN A 104 -14.69 -6.94 5.37
CA GLN A 104 -13.77 -6.79 4.24
C GLN A 104 -14.34 -7.46 2.97
N HIS A 105 -13.80 -7.11 1.81
CA HIS A 105 -14.22 -7.80 0.58
C HIS A 105 -13.77 -9.26 0.59
N HIS A 106 -14.70 -10.19 0.40
CA HIS A 106 -14.42 -11.61 0.24
C HIS A 106 -14.15 -11.92 -1.24
N ILE A 107 -12.90 -11.72 -1.63
CA ILE A 107 -12.36 -11.94 -2.97
C ILE A 107 -11.00 -12.66 -2.86
N PRO A 108 -10.46 -13.28 -3.91
CA PRO A 108 -9.10 -13.80 -3.90
C PRO A 108 -8.06 -12.70 -3.68
N TYR A 109 -7.04 -13.03 -2.87
CA TYR A 109 -5.93 -12.14 -2.56
C TYR A 109 -4.60 -12.79 -2.89
N LEU A 110 -3.67 -11.97 -3.41
CA LEU A 110 -2.26 -12.29 -3.51
C LEU A 110 -1.51 -11.26 -2.68
N ILE A 111 -0.87 -11.68 -1.58
CA ILE A 111 -0.24 -10.78 -0.61
C ILE A 111 1.18 -11.24 -0.28
N GLY A 112 2.13 -10.31 -0.22
CA GLY A 112 3.49 -10.65 0.17
C GLY A 112 4.42 -9.46 0.24
N PHE A 113 5.71 -9.75 0.38
CA PHE A 113 6.75 -8.77 0.65
C PHE A 113 8.15 -9.33 0.34
N THR A 114 9.16 -8.48 0.44
CA THR A 114 10.57 -8.84 0.23
C THR A 114 11.27 -9.13 1.56
N SER A 115 12.36 -9.93 1.56
CA SER A 115 13.06 -10.35 2.78
C SER A 115 13.69 -9.20 3.56
N GLU A 116 14.20 -8.19 2.85
CA GLU A 116 14.79 -6.97 3.42
C GLU A 116 13.83 -5.77 3.28
N ASP A 117 12.54 -6.01 3.49
CA ASP A 117 11.51 -4.97 3.45
C ASP A 117 11.59 -4.04 4.66
N ILE A 118 10.72 -3.03 4.75
CA ILE A 118 10.76 -1.99 5.79
C ILE A 118 10.62 -2.56 7.21
N VAL A 119 9.71 -3.54 7.41
CA VAL A 119 9.46 -4.22 8.70
C VAL A 119 9.08 -5.69 8.47
N PRO A 120 10.03 -6.53 7.98
CA PRO A 120 9.71 -7.87 7.49
C PRO A 120 8.94 -8.78 8.47
N PRO A 121 9.28 -8.87 9.77
CA PRO A 121 8.55 -9.73 10.70
C PRO A 121 7.09 -9.34 10.86
N TYR A 122 6.80 -8.06 10.84
CA TYR A 122 5.44 -7.54 10.92
C TYR A 122 4.65 -7.81 9.65
N LEU A 123 5.26 -7.61 8.47
CA LEU A 123 4.64 -7.91 7.18
C LEU A 123 4.34 -9.40 7.03
N TYR A 124 5.22 -10.26 7.51
CA TYR A 124 5.02 -11.71 7.52
C TYR A 124 3.78 -12.11 8.32
N GLN A 125 3.69 -11.65 9.57
CA GLN A 125 2.54 -11.94 10.42
C GLN A 125 1.23 -11.41 9.82
N MET A 126 1.27 -10.20 9.30
CA MET A 126 0.12 -9.57 8.66
C MET A 126 -0.36 -10.33 7.42
N ALA A 127 0.56 -10.81 6.58
CA ALA A 127 0.20 -11.62 5.41
C ALA A 127 -0.42 -12.97 5.82
N GLN A 128 0.15 -13.63 6.83
CA GLN A 128 -0.41 -14.87 7.38
C GLN A 128 -1.81 -14.67 7.94
N ASP A 129 -2.01 -13.65 8.77
CA ASP A 129 -3.31 -13.35 9.39
C ASP A 129 -4.37 -13.02 8.33
N TRP A 130 -3.97 -12.34 7.26
CA TRP A 130 -4.87 -12.02 6.16
C TRP A 130 -5.27 -13.26 5.38
N CYS A 131 -4.32 -14.12 5.00
CA CYS A 131 -4.59 -15.37 4.30
C CYS A 131 -5.43 -16.33 5.15
N ALA A 132 -5.22 -16.37 6.46
CA ALA A 132 -6.02 -17.20 7.35
C ALA A 132 -7.50 -16.78 7.46
N ARG A 133 -7.79 -15.49 7.23
CA ARG A 133 -9.15 -14.92 7.30
C ARG A 133 -9.91 -14.94 5.98
N ASN A 134 -9.18 -14.96 4.86
CA ASN A 134 -9.78 -14.86 3.55
C ASN A 134 -9.47 -16.12 2.75
N ALA A 135 -10.48 -16.90 2.42
CA ALA A 135 -10.35 -18.05 1.53
C ALA A 135 -9.80 -17.63 0.17
N ASP A 136 -9.18 -18.55 -0.54
CA ASP A 136 -8.58 -18.33 -1.86
C ASP A 136 -7.49 -17.23 -1.86
N SER A 137 -6.76 -17.13 -0.74
CA SER A 137 -5.65 -16.18 -0.57
C SER A 137 -4.32 -16.87 -0.65
N TYR A 138 -3.37 -16.23 -1.33
CA TYR A 138 -2.03 -16.73 -1.57
C TYR A 138 -1.00 -15.73 -1.03
N GLY A 139 0.06 -16.27 -0.41
CA GLY A 139 1.16 -15.47 0.09
C GLY A 139 2.42 -15.66 -0.76
N TRP A 140 3.21 -14.61 -0.95
CA TRP A 140 4.56 -14.74 -1.48
C TRP A 140 5.59 -14.09 -0.57
N PHE A 141 6.80 -14.61 -0.67
CA PHE A 141 7.97 -14.07 0.01
C PHE A 141 9.12 -14.02 -1.01
N PHE A 142 9.60 -12.82 -1.32
CA PHE A 142 10.67 -12.62 -2.28
C PHE A 142 12.00 -12.47 -1.56
N ASP A 143 12.89 -13.45 -1.72
CA ASP A 143 14.20 -13.54 -1.05
C ASP A 143 15.36 -13.61 -2.05
N ARG A 144 15.18 -13.11 -3.26
CA ARG A 144 16.24 -13.07 -4.25
C ARG A 144 17.19 -11.92 -3.96
N GLN A 145 18.43 -12.24 -3.56
CA GLN A 145 19.55 -11.27 -3.57
C GLN A 145 19.74 -10.74 -4.98
N LEU A 146 19.49 -9.44 -5.21
CA LEU A 146 19.67 -8.84 -6.51
C LEU A 146 21.15 -8.71 -6.85
N PRO A 147 21.57 -8.99 -8.10
CA PRO A 147 22.96 -8.82 -8.50
C PRO A 147 23.35 -7.34 -8.57
N GLY A 148 24.64 -7.04 -8.33
CA GLY A 148 25.23 -5.72 -8.50
C GLY A 148 25.47 -4.93 -7.21
N ASP A 149 24.88 -5.32 -6.08
CA ASP A 149 25.18 -4.81 -4.73
C ASP A 149 24.77 -5.84 -3.66
N ASP A 150 25.02 -5.51 -2.37
CA ASP A 150 24.78 -6.39 -1.23
C ASP A 150 23.50 -6.01 -0.44
N ARG A 151 22.57 -5.32 -1.08
CA ARG A 151 21.36 -4.79 -0.41
C ARG A 151 20.27 -5.84 -0.16
N GLY A 152 20.47 -7.07 -0.60
CA GLY A 152 19.45 -8.12 -0.47
C GLY A 152 18.22 -7.90 -1.35
N ALA A 153 17.11 -8.43 -0.93
CA ALA A 153 15.81 -8.20 -1.54
C ALA A 153 15.09 -7.06 -0.78
N TRP A 154 15.54 -5.84 -1.01
CA TRP A 154 15.02 -4.63 -0.36
C TRP A 154 13.63 -4.25 -0.88
N HIS A 155 12.92 -3.39 -0.13
CA HIS A 155 11.56 -2.94 -0.45
C HIS A 155 11.41 -2.51 -1.91
N SER A 156 10.45 -3.08 -2.62
CA SER A 156 10.15 -2.87 -4.04
C SER A 156 11.18 -3.45 -5.03
N SER A 157 12.16 -4.21 -4.58
CA SER A 157 13.15 -4.83 -5.48
C SER A 157 12.59 -5.95 -6.35
N ASP A 158 11.46 -6.52 -5.97
CA ASP A 158 10.70 -7.53 -6.70
C ASP A 158 9.92 -6.98 -7.91
N LEU A 159 9.74 -5.66 -8.00
CA LEU A 159 8.94 -5.04 -9.06
C LEU A 159 9.50 -5.31 -10.46
N TRP A 160 10.82 -5.33 -10.64
CA TRP A 160 11.42 -5.66 -11.94
C TRP A 160 11.07 -7.08 -12.39
N TYR A 161 10.93 -8.01 -11.44
CA TYR A 161 10.55 -9.39 -11.70
C TYR A 161 9.05 -9.50 -12.01
N TRP A 162 8.20 -8.89 -11.16
CA TRP A 162 6.75 -8.92 -11.33
C TRP A 162 6.27 -8.32 -12.66
N PHE A 163 7.00 -7.34 -13.19
CA PHE A 163 6.63 -6.66 -14.44
C PHE A 163 7.49 -7.05 -15.64
N GLY A 164 8.39 -8.02 -15.51
CA GLY A 164 9.24 -8.47 -16.61
C GLY A 164 10.17 -7.38 -17.15
N THR A 165 10.57 -6.42 -16.31
CA THR A 165 11.30 -5.22 -16.73
C THR A 165 12.80 -5.25 -16.38
N LEU A 166 13.38 -6.42 -16.19
CA LEU A 166 14.81 -6.59 -15.84
C LEU A 166 15.74 -5.87 -16.82
N ALA A 167 15.43 -5.89 -18.12
CA ALA A 167 16.24 -5.26 -19.16
C ALA A 167 16.35 -3.73 -19.04
N HIS A 168 15.44 -3.09 -18.28
CA HIS A 168 15.45 -1.65 -18.04
C HIS A 168 16.23 -1.24 -16.78
N CYS A 169 16.84 -2.20 -16.09
CA CYS A 169 17.65 -1.97 -14.90
C CYS A 169 19.14 -2.13 -15.23
N TRP A 170 19.99 -1.35 -14.57
CA TRP A 170 21.45 -1.38 -14.72
C TRP A 170 22.12 -2.65 -14.19
N ARG A 171 21.39 -3.47 -13.42
CA ARG A 171 21.93 -4.65 -12.74
C ARG A 171 22.30 -5.76 -13.70
N PRO A 172 23.40 -6.50 -13.46
CA PRO A 172 23.81 -7.60 -14.30
C PRO A 172 22.97 -8.86 -14.04
N PHE A 173 21.70 -8.81 -14.39
CA PHE A 173 20.81 -9.96 -14.27
C PHE A 173 21.27 -11.13 -15.12
N THR A 174 21.04 -12.33 -14.62
CA THR A 174 21.41 -13.60 -15.23
C THR A 174 20.20 -14.32 -15.83
N GLU A 175 20.46 -15.45 -16.50
CA GLU A 175 19.38 -16.33 -16.97
C GLU A 175 18.47 -16.82 -15.85
N LYS A 176 19.01 -17.01 -14.63
CA LYS A 176 18.19 -17.37 -13.45
C LYS A 176 17.21 -16.26 -13.09
N ASP A 177 17.62 -15.02 -13.18
CA ASP A 177 16.76 -13.86 -12.91
C ASP A 177 15.68 -13.73 -13.97
N THR A 178 16.03 -13.96 -15.24
CA THR A 178 15.06 -13.97 -16.36
C THR A 178 14.03 -15.08 -16.19
N ALA A 179 14.45 -16.29 -15.83
CA ALA A 179 13.53 -17.40 -15.57
C ALA A 179 12.63 -17.14 -14.38
N LEU A 180 13.17 -16.61 -13.27
CA LEU A 180 12.37 -16.23 -12.09
C LEU A 180 11.36 -15.14 -12.44
N SER A 181 11.77 -14.12 -13.19
CA SER A 181 10.86 -13.06 -13.63
C SER A 181 9.73 -13.59 -14.49
N ALA A 182 10.02 -14.48 -15.46
CA ALA A 182 9.00 -15.11 -16.29
C ALA A 182 7.98 -15.87 -15.42
N GLN A 183 8.45 -16.68 -14.47
CA GLN A 183 7.58 -17.40 -13.54
C GLN A 183 6.72 -16.47 -12.67
N MET A 184 7.28 -15.38 -12.16
CA MET A 184 6.53 -14.41 -11.36
C MET A 184 5.46 -13.69 -12.19
N VAL A 185 5.76 -13.34 -13.45
CA VAL A 185 4.77 -12.78 -14.39
C VAL A 185 3.65 -13.78 -14.64
N ASP A 186 3.96 -15.07 -14.79
CA ASP A 186 2.95 -16.12 -14.97
C ASP A 186 2.06 -16.24 -13.72
N TYR A 187 2.62 -16.25 -12.51
CA TYR A 187 1.84 -16.25 -11.28
C TYR A 187 0.89 -15.04 -11.18
N LEU A 188 1.38 -13.85 -11.46
CA LEU A 188 0.56 -12.64 -11.45
C LEU A 188 -0.56 -12.70 -12.50
N THR A 189 -0.23 -13.17 -13.69
CA THR A 189 -1.15 -13.26 -14.81
C THR A 189 -2.24 -14.32 -14.58
N ASN A 190 -1.86 -15.48 -14.05
CA ASN A 190 -2.79 -16.55 -13.69
C ASN A 190 -3.73 -16.06 -12.59
N PHE A 191 -3.18 -15.49 -11.52
CA PHE A 191 -3.99 -14.90 -10.45
C PHE A 191 -4.96 -13.85 -10.98
N ALA A 192 -4.52 -12.95 -11.84
CA ALA A 192 -5.38 -11.94 -12.44
C ALA A 192 -6.53 -12.54 -13.26
N LYS A 193 -6.30 -13.63 -13.97
CA LYS A 193 -7.30 -14.33 -14.79
C LYS A 193 -8.25 -15.18 -13.94
N THR A 194 -7.71 -16.02 -13.07
CA THR A 194 -8.44 -17.11 -12.41
C THR A 194 -8.69 -16.88 -10.92
N GLY A 195 -7.84 -16.11 -10.25
CA GLY A 195 -7.79 -16.00 -8.79
C GLY A 195 -6.81 -17.00 -8.14
N ASP A 196 -6.22 -17.90 -8.94
CA ASP A 196 -5.18 -18.85 -8.53
C ASP A 196 -3.88 -18.50 -9.28
N PRO A 197 -2.75 -18.32 -8.58
CA PRO A 197 -1.47 -18.01 -9.22
C PRO A 197 -0.81 -19.22 -9.91
N ASN A 198 -1.21 -20.46 -9.62
CA ASN A 198 -0.60 -21.71 -10.12
C ASN A 198 -1.18 -22.20 -11.43
#